data_e9577908cfbef14de227252c5583d2dd
#
_entry.id   e9577908cfbef14de227252c5583d2dd
#
_cell.length_a   1.000
_cell.length_b   1.000
_cell.length_c   1.000
_cell.angle_alpha   90.00
_cell.angle_beta   90.00
_cell.angle_gamma   90.00
#
_symmetry.space_group_name_H-M   'P 1'
#
loop_
_entity.id
_entity.type
_entity.pdbx_description
1 polymer ?
#
loop_
_entity_poly.entity_id
_entity_poly.type
_entity_poly.pdbx_seq_one_letter_code
_entity_poly.pdbx_strand_id
1 'polypeptide(L)'
;MAFHEDKAVGKLAELVALECGTSPAKSRQIRIAASLHDIGKQKIQHLVNKPGKLTDAEFEQVKTHTTLGAEMLATFQGDLGEMAQNIARWHHENWDGSGYFGKYLCELPYYIEMVAIADTFTALCVQRPYKEPWPPEEALAYIQSQSDIKFSSVLVDIFIPLVRSDKRVKAIFESVVE
;
A
#
# COMPACT_ATOMS: atom_id res chain seq x y z
N MET A 1 -15.18 4.01 5.19
CA MET A 1 -14.57 2.92 4.40
C MET A 1 -13.06 3.13 4.18
N ALA A 2 -12.57 4.17 3.53
CA ALA A 2 -11.13 4.39 3.31
C ALA A 2 -10.26 4.30 4.59
N PHE A 3 -10.67 4.89 5.69
CA PHE A 3 -9.88 4.90 6.94
C PHE A 3 -9.65 3.51 7.56
N HIS A 4 -10.55 2.54 7.36
CA HIS A 4 -10.36 1.15 7.83
C HIS A 4 -9.39 0.39 6.92
N GLU A 5 -9.47 0.64 5.61
CA GLU A 5 -8.56 0.07 4.61
C GLU A 5 -7.11 0.54 4.86
N ASP A 6 -6.89 1.86 5.04
CA ASP A 6 -5.56 2.43 5.32
C ASP A 6 -4.94 1.83 6.61
N LYS A 7 -5.76 1.58 7.64
CA LYS A 7 -5.28 0.89 8.85
C LYS A 7 -4.93 -0.58 8.61
N ALA A 8 -5.66 -1.27 7.74
CA ALA A 8 -5.34 -2.64 7.38
C ALA A 8 -4.01 -2.72 6.61
N VAL A 9 -3.80 -1.80 5.65
CA VAL A 9 -2.51 -1.66 4.95
C VAL A 9 -1.38 -1.45 5.95
N GLY A 10 -1.54 -0.53 6.90
CA GLY A 10 -0.53 -0.28 7.93
C GLY A 10 -0.21 -1.51 8.77
N LYS A 11 -1.23 -2.24 9.25
CA LYS A 11 -1.02 -3.46 10.04
C LYS A 11 -0.33 -4.56 9.23
N LEU A 12 -0.73 -4.75 7.98
CA LEU A 12 -0.14 -5.76 7.11
C LEU A 12 1.32 -5.40 6.78
N ALA A 13 1.62 -4.14 6.47
CA ALA A 13 2.99 -3.66 6.23
C ALA A 13 3.90 -3.87 7.46
N GLU A 14 3.38 -3.69 8.70
CA GLU A 14 4.12 -4.03 9.93
C GLU A 14 4.50 -5.51 9.98
N LEU A 15 3.56 -6.41 9.65
CA LEU A 15 3.82 -7.85 9.65
C LEU A 15 4.85 -8.24 8.58
N VAL A 16 4.74 -7.66 7.38
CA VAL A 16 5.72 -7.85 6.31
C VAL A 16 7.10 -7.38 6.76
N ALA A 17 7.20 -6.20 7.38
CA ALA A 17 8.46 -5.68 7.87
C ALA A 17 9.10 -6.57 8.95
N LEU A 18 8.29 -7.10 9.87
CA LEU A 18 8.76 -8.04 10.89
C LEU A 18 9.29 -9.34 10.27
N GLU A 19 8.58 -9.89 9.29
CA GLU A 19 8.97 -11.12 8.58
C GLU A 19 10.27 -10.91 7.78
N CYS A 20 10.48 -9.71 7.24
CA CYS A 20 11.73 -9.30 6.59
C CYS A 20 12.88 -9.00 7.60
N GLY A 21 12.69 -9.23 8.90
CA GLY A 21 13.74 -9.03 9.92
C GLY A 21 13.89 -7.58 10.39
N THR A 22 12.97 -6.69 10.06
CA THR A 22 12.98 -5.31 10.59
C THR A 22 12.67 -5.31 12.09
N SER A 23 13.36 -4.45 12.86
CA SER A 23 13.13 -4.37 14.31
C SER A 23 11.67 -4.00 14.63
N PRO A 24 11.11 -4.48 15.76
CA PRO A 24 9.73 -4.16 16.15
C PRO A 24 9.44 -2.67 16.27
N ALA A 25 10.43 -1.88 16.68
CA ALA A 25 10.29 -0.42 16.77
C ALA A 25 10.13 0.20 15.38
N LYS A 26 10.96 -0.19 14.41
CA LYS A 26 10.90 0.31 13.03
C LYS A 26 9.67 -0.19 12.30
N SER A 27 9.26 -1.44 12.51
CA SER A 27 8.03 -2.00 11.94
C SER A 27 6.77 -1.25 12.40
N ARG A 28 6.72 -0.84 13.69
CA ARG A 28 5.65 0.04 14.18
C ARG A 28 5.66 1.43 13.53
N GLN A 29 6.84 1.99 13.24
CA GLN A 29 6.93 3.25 12.48
C GLN A 29 6.38 3.06 11.05
N ILE A 30 6.74 1.95 10.38
CA ILE A 30 6.21 1.60 9.05
C ILE A 30 4.69 1.50 9.09
N ARG A 31 4.11 0.84 10.10
CA ARG A 31 2.65 0.76 10.27
C ARG A 31 1.99 2.14 10.33
N ILE A 32 2.52 3.03 11.16
CA ILE A 32 1.96 4.38 11.34
C ILE A 32 2.05 5.16 10.02
N ALA A 33 3.22 5.15 9.40
CA ALA A 33 3.48 5.86 8.14
C ALA A 33 2.64 5.31 6.98
N ALA A 34 2.53 3.96 6.86
CA ALA A 34 1.73 3.29 5.85
C ALA A 34 0.23 3.61 5.97
N SER A 35 -0.28 3.79 7.21
CA SER A 35 -1.68 4.21 7.41
C SER A 35 -1.99 5.63 6.90
N LEU A 36 -1.00 6.36 6.42
CA LEU A 36 -1.13 7.71 5.85
C LEU A 36 -0.84 7.76 4.34
N HIS A 37 -0.58 6.60 3.70
CA HIS A 37 -0.17 6.55 2.30
C HIS A 37 -1.11 7.30 1.35
N ASP A 38 -2.39 7.22 1.61
CA ASP A 38 -3.49 7.76 0.80
C ASP A 38 -4.05 9.10 1.30
N ILE A 39 -3.41 9.76 2.28
CA ILE A 39 -3.93 11.01 2.89
C ILE A 39 -4.22 12.12 1.86
N GLY A 40 -3.47 12.14 0.77
CA GLY A 40 -3.66 13.10 -0.33
C GLY A 40 -4.99 12.96 -1.06
N LYS A 41 -5.67 11.80 -0.99
CA LYS A 41 -7.01 11.60 -1.54
C LYS A 41 -8.05 12.58 -0.95
N GLN A 42 -7.79 13.13 0.23
CA GLN A 42 -8.64 14.18 0.82
C GLN A 42 -8.73 15.42 -0.06
N LYS A 43 -7.72 15.72 -0.88
CA LYS A 43 -7.70 16.88 -1.78
C LYS A 43 -8.41 16.65 -3.10
N ILE A 44 -8.71 15.39 -3.44
CA ILE A 44 -9.29 14.98 -4.72
C ILE A 44 -10.53 14.10 -4.53
N GLN A 45 -11.26 14.29 -3.43
CA GLN A 45 -12.45 13.48 -3.08
C GLN A 45 -13.51 13.43 -4.20
N HIS A 46 -13.66 14.51 -4.96
CA HIS A 46 -14.59 14.57 -6.09
C HIS A 46 -14.28 13.54 -7.20
N LEU A 47 -13.01 13.17 -7.37
CA LEU A 47 -12.57 12.11 -8.31
C LEU A 47 -12.66 10.72 -7.67
N VAL A 48 -12.21 10.59 -6.42
CA VAL A 48 -12.23 9.31 -5.69
C VAL A 48 -13.66 8.79 -5.51
N ASN A 49 -14.63 9.69 -5.30
CA ASN A 49 -16.04 9.34 -5.10
C ASN A 49 -16.87 9.41 -6.38
N LYS A 50 -16.26 9.65 -7.53
CA LYS A 50 -16.96 9.73 -8.82
C LYS A 50 -17.63 8.38 -9.14
N PRO A 51 -18.93 8.36 -9.42
CA PRO A 51 -19.58 7.14 -9.90
C PRO A 51 -19.13 6.80 -11.32
N GLY A 52 -18.77 5.52 -11.54
CA GLY A 52 -18.36 5.00 -12.84
C GLY A 52 -16.85 5.06 -13.09
N LYS A 53 -16.46 4.84 -14.34
CA LYS A 53 -15.04 4.83 -14.74
C LYS A 53 -14.49 6.25 -14.85
N LEU A 54 -13.24 6.42 -14.43
CA LEU A 54 -12.49 7.64 -14.66
C LEU A 54 -12.04 7.71 -16.15
N THR A 55 -12.00 8.91 -16.70
CA THR A 55 -11.29 9.17 -17.95
C THR A 55 -9.79 9.16 -17.73
N ASP A 56 -9.00 9.06 -18.80
CA ASP A 56 -7.53 9.08 -18.68
C ASP A 56 -7.04 10.38 -18.01
N ALA A 57 -7.63 11.53 -18.34
CA ALA A 57 -7.30 12.81 -17.74
C ALA A 57 -7.64 12.85 -16.23
N GLU A 58 -8.76 12.27 -15.83
CA GLU A 58 -9.13 12.16 -14.42
C GLU A 58 -8.22 11.17 -13.67
N PHE A 59 -7.82 10.09 -14.33
CA PHE A 59 -6.86 9.15 -13.74
C PHE A 59 -5.49 9.82 -13.51
N GLU A 60 -5.01 10.63 -14.45
CA GLU A 60 -3.79 11.43 -14.22
C GLU A 60 -3.94 12.40 -13.04
N GLN A 61 -5.13 12.99 -12.84
CA GLN A 61 -5.40 13.80 -11.66
C GLN A 61 -5.43 12.94 -10.38
N VAL A 62 -5.95 11.71 -10.43
CA VAL A 62 -5.93 10.81 -9.26
C VAL A 62 -4.50 10.50 -8.84
N LYS A 63 -3.56 10.33 -9.75
CA LYS A 63 -2.14 10.11 -9.40
C LYS A 63 -1.57 11.23 -8.51
N THR A 64 -2.09 12.45 -8.61
CA THR A 64 -1.60 13.58 -7.79
C THR A 64 -1.81 13.40 -6.29
N HIS A 65 -2.66 12.43 -5.82
CA HIS A 65 -2.81 12.18 -4.39
C HIS A 65 -1.48 11.82 -3.73
N THR A 66 -0.55 11.23 -4.47
CA THR A 66 0.77 10.86 -3.96
C THR A 66 1.62 12.09 -3.62
N THR A 67 1.69 13.07 -4.51
CA THR A 67 2.41 14.33 -4.28
C THR A 67 1.71 15.19 -3.25
N LEU A 68 0.40 15.33 -3.34
CA LEU A 68 -0.41 16.08 -2.37
C LEU A 68 -0.31 15.47 -0.97
N GLY A 69 -0.29 14.13 -0.86
CA GLY A 69 -0.09 13.44 0.41
C GLY A 69 1.28 13.72 1.01
N ALA A 70 2.34 13.65 0.22
CA ALA A 70 3.69 13.98 0.67
C ALA A 70 3.80 15.44 1.12
N GLU A 71 3.18 16.39 0.39
CA GLU A 71 3.12 17.81 0.76
C GLU A 71 2.36 18.03 2.08
N MET A 72 1.23 17.36 2.28
CA MET A 72 0.46 17.43 3.54
C MET A 72 1.28 16.94 4.73
N LEU A 73 2.14 15.94 4.52
CA LEU A 73 2.99 15.33 5.54
C LEU A 73 4.32 16.07 5.74
N ALA A 74 4.66 17.06 4.91
CA ALA A 74 5.93 17.80 4.98
C ALA A 74 6.12 18.60 6.29
N THR A 75 5.04 18.87 7.02
CA THR A 75 5.10 19.53 8.34
C THR A 75 5.54 18.60 9.47
N PHE A 76 5.45 17.26 9.26
CA PHE A 76 5.91 16.28 10.24
C PHE A 76 7.41 16.06 10.07
N GLN A 77 8.18 16.45 11.08
CA GLN A 77 9.63 16.33 11.09
C GLN A 77 10.10 15.01 11.72
N GLY A 78 11.36 14.67 11.49
CA GLY A 78 12.02 13.48 12.00
C GLY A 78 11.74 12.23 11.16
N ASP A 79 12.37 11.11 11.53
CA ASP A 79 12.39 9.86 10.76
C ASP A 79 11.01 9.34 10.38
N LEU A 80 10.03 9.46 11.27
CA LEU A 80 8.66 9.02 11.01
C LEU A 80 7.97 9.92 9.99
N GLY A 81 8.18 11.23 10.07
CA GLY A 81 7.64 12.19 9.11
C GLY A 81 8.21 12.00 7.72
N GLU A 82 9.53 11.83 7.60
CA GLU A 82 10.20 11.52 6.34
C GLU A 82 9.70 10.19 5.75
N MET A 83 9.59 9.16 6.58
CA MET A 83 9.05 7.87 6.15
C MET A 83 7.63 7.99 5.60
N ALA A 84 6.74 8.73 6.27
CA ALA A 84 5.36 8.93 5.84
C ALA A 84 5.29 9.71 4.52
N GLN A 85 6.12 10.75 4.35
CA GLN A 85 6.22 11.50 3.09
C GLN A 85 6.68 10.61 1.94
N ASN A 86 7.73 9.81 2.15
CA ASN A 86 8.25 8.89 1.14
C ASN A 86 7.20 7.84 0.76
N ILE A 87 6.51 7.24 1.73
CA ILE A 87 5.44 6.28 1.47
C ILE A 87 4.32 6.93 0.68
N ALA A 88 3.81 8.09 1.11
CA ALA A 88 2.74 8.78 0.40
C ALA A 88 3.12 9.08 -1.06
N ARG A 89 4.37 9.47 -1.32
CA ARG A 89 4.85 9.83 -2.65
C ARG A 89 5.06 8.62 -3.56
N TRP A 90 5.59 7.49 -3.03
CA TRP A 90 6.19 6.45 -3.84
C TRP A 90 5.50 5.08 -3.78
N HIS A 91 4.41 4.91 -3.01
CA HIS A 91 3.75 3.61 -2.85
C HIS A 91 3.11 3.03 -4.12
N HIS A 92 3.03 3.81 -5.20
CA HIS A 92 2.59 3.36 -6.53
C HIS A 92 3.75 3.18 -7.52
N GLU A 93 5.00 3.21 -7.06
CA GLU A 93 6.11 2.77 -7.89
C GLU A 93 6.16 1.24 -7.97
N ASN A 94 6.73 0.73 -9.07
CA ASN A 94 6.86 -0.70 -9.34
C ASN A 94 8.34 -1.11 -9.38
N TRP A 95 8.59 -2.41 -9.20
CA TRP A 95 9.94 -2.97 -9.22
C TRP A 95 10.68 -2.64 -10.53
N ASP A 96 9.98 -2.76 -11.65
CA ASP A 96 10.49 -2.55 -13.01
C ASP A 96 10.49 -1.08 -13.49
N GLY A 97 10.13 -0.13 -12.64
CA GLY A 97 10.03 1.29 -12.97
C GLY A 97 8.78 1.69 -13.77
N SER A 98 7.81 0.82 -13.94
CA SER A 98 6.55 1.11 -14.64
C SER A 98 5.50 1.85 -13.77
N GLY A 99 5.90 2.35 -12.59
CA GLY A 99 5.06 3.09 -11.66
C GLY A 99 4.72 4.51 -12.10
N TYR A 100 4.17 5.31 -11.19
CA TYR A 100 3.65 6.65 -11.51
C TYR A 100 4.72 7.64 -11.95
N PHE A 101 5.94 7.53 -11.42
CA PHE A 101 7.04 8.46 -11.67
C PHE A 101 8.24 7.82 -12.35
N GLY A 102 8.15 6.52 -12.66
CA GLY A 102 9.20 5.79 -13.35
C GLY A 102 10.44 5.49 -12.49
N LYS A 103 10.27 5.45 -11.16
CA LYS A 103 11.32 5.04 -10.25
C LYS A 103 11.32 3.53 -10.07
N TYR A 104 12.50 2.92 -10.09
CA TYR A 104 12.66 1.53 -9.72
C TYR A 104 12.56 1.40 -8.20
N LEU A 105 11.80 0.43 -7.68
CA LEU A 105 11.65 0.24 -6.23
C LEU A 105 12.99 -0.05 -5.54
N CYS A 106 13.95 -0.68 -6.22
CA CYS A 106 15.30 -0.91 -5.67
C CYS A 106 16.11 0.37 -5.43
N GLU A 107 15.71 1.51 -6.01
CA GLU A 107 16.32 2.82 -5.78
C GLU A 107 15.70 3.57 -4.59
N LEU A 108 14.57 3.06 -4.06
CA LEU A 108 13.80 3.69 -3.01
C LEU A 108 14.03 2.99 -1.65
N PRO A 109 13.70 3.63 -0.53
CA PRO A 109 13.75 2.96 0.76
C PRO A 109 12.92 1.67 0.78
N TYR A 110 13.49 0.59 1.31
CA TYR A 110 12.92 -0.76 1.31
C TYR A 110 11.46 -0.85 1.83
N TYR A 111 11.07 0.01 2.75
CA TYR A 111 9.72 0.03 3.31
C TYR A 111 8.65 0.45 2.29
N ILE A 112 9.02 1.11 1.20
CA ILE A 112 8.07 1.50 0.14
C ILE A 112 7.47 0.25 -0.51
N GLU A 113 8.31 -0.71 -0.86
CA GLU A 113 7.86 -1.97 -1.47
C GLU A 113 6.97 -2.78 -0.52
N MET A 114 7.30 -2.80 0.77
CA MET A 114 6.49 -3.47 1.79
C MET A 114 5.09 -2.88 1.90
N VAL A 115 4.98 -1.55 1.75
CA VAL A 115 3.67 -0.87 1.75
C VAL A 115 2.94 -1.11 0.43
N ALA A 116 3.62 -1.05 -0.70
CA ALA A 116 3.03 -1.27 -2.03
C ALA A 116 2.40 -2.68 -2.16
N ILE A 117 3.07 -3.72 -1.66
CA ILE A 117 2.51 -5.09 -1.68
C ILE A 117 1.33 -5.23 -0.72
N ALA A 118 1.42 -4.62 0.49
CA ALA A 118 0.35 -4.63 1.48
C ALA A 118 -0.90 -3.87 0.96
N ASP A 119 -0.71 -2.70 0.34
CA ASP A 119 -1.79 -1.92 -0.28
C ASP A 119 -2.45 -2.71 -1.41
N THR A 120 -1.67 -3.25 -2.34
CA THR A 120 -2.19 -4.03 -3.47
C THR A 120 -3.02 -5.23 -2.98
N PHE A 121 -2.51 -6.01 -2.02
CA PHE A 121 -3.23 -7.15 -1.47
C PHE A 121 -4.52 -6.73 -0.75
N THR A 122 -4.45 -5.68 0.07
CA THR A 122 -5.63 -5.13 0.77
C THR A 122 -6.68 -4.66 -0.23
N ALA A 123 -6.28 -3.92 -1.26
CA ALA A 123 -7.17 -3.43 -2.30
C ALA A 123 -7.87 -4.55 -3.10
N LEU A 124 -7.25 -5.72 -3.21
CA LEU A 124 -7.87 -6.89 -3.85
C LEU A 124 -8.88 -7.59 -2.92
N CYS A 125 -8.58 -7.71 -1.63
CA CYS A 125 -9.33 -8.50 -0.66
C CYS A 125 -10.43 -7.74 0.08
N VAL A 126 -10.47 -6.38 0.01
CA VAL A 126 -11.48 -5.57 0.71
C VAL A 126 -12.63 -5.23 -0.23
N GLN A 127 -13.86 -5.27 0.33
CA GLN A 127 -15.07 -4.84 -0.38
C GLN A 127 -14.97 -3.37 -0.79
N ARG A 128 -15.22 -3.10 -2.07
CA ARG A 128 -15.31 -1.74 -2.62
C ARG A 128 -16.68 -1.54 -3.31
N PRO A 129 -17.20 -0.32 -3.40
CA PRO A 129 -18.55 -0.06 -3.94
C PRO A 129 -18.80 -0.64 -5.34
N TYR A 130 -17.74 -0.87 -6.12
CA TYR A 130 -17.83 -1.29 -7.52
C TYR A 130 -17.11 -2.62 -7.80
N LYS A 131 -16.64 -3.34 -6.73
CA LYS A 131 -15.86 -4.55 -6.90
C LYS A 131 -16.05 -5.49 -5.72
N GLU A 132 -16.44 -6.74 -6.01
CA GLU A 132 -16.41 -7.82 -5.02
C GLU A 132 -14.99 -8.12 -4.56
N PRO A 133 -14.78 -8.44 -3.28
CA PRO A 133 -13.48 -8.82 -2.75
C PRO A 133 -13.02 -10.14 -3.40
N TRP A 134 -11.76 -10.18 -3.75
CA TRP A 134 -11.17 -11.42 -4.22
C TRP A 134 -10.92 -12.38 -3.06
N PRO A 135 -11.10 -13.68 -3.26
CA PRO A 135 -10.58 -14.68 -2.34
C PRO A 135 -9.08 -14.49 -2.12
N PRO A 136 -8.57 -14.65 -0.90
CA PRO A 136 -7.15 -14.44 -0.60
C PRO A 136 -6.20 -15.21 -1.52
N GLU A 137 -6.52 -16.45 -1.88
CA GLU A 137 -5.67 -17.25 -2.78
C GLU A 137 -5.63 -16.71 -4.22
N GLU A 138 -6.71 -16.11 -4.72
CA GLU A 138 -6.71 -15.43 -6.02
C GLU A 138 -5.85 -14.15 -5.97
N ALA A 139 -5.95 -13.38 -4.89
CA ALA A 139 -5.11 -12.22 -4.67
C ALA A 139 -3.63 -12.60 -4.57
N LEU A 140 -3.28 -13.69 -3.88
CA LEU A 140 -1.92 -14.22 -3.82
C LEU A 140 -1.42 -14.71 -5.18
N ALA A 141 -2.26 -15.38 -5.97
CA ALA A 141 -1.90 -15.77 -7.34
C ALA A 141 -1.60 -14.55 -8.22
N TYR A 142 -2.37 -13.46 -8.07
CA TYR A 142 -2.07 -12.20 -8.73
C TYR A 142 -0.72 -11.62 -8.26
N ILE A 143 -0.47 -11.54 -6.94
CA ILE A 143 0.80 -11.07 -6.39
C ILE A 143 1.97 -11.90 -6.97
N GLN A 144 1.83 -13.22 -7.02
CA GLN A 144 2.85 -14.10 -7.62
C GLN A 144 3.11 -13.76 -9.09
N SER A 145 2.06 -13.46 -9.86
CA SER A 145 2.19 -13.07 -11.28
C SER A 145 2.86 -11.72 -11.49
N GLN A 146 2.96 -10.90 -10.43
CA GLN A 146 3.59 -9.57 -10.44
C GLN A 146 5.03 -9.60 -9.92
N SER A 147 5.59 -10.79 -9.70
CA SER A 147 7.01 -10.97 -9.32
C SER A 147 7.93 -10.38 -10.39
N ASP A 148 8.91 -9.60 -9.97
CA ASP A 148 9.88 -8.86 -10.80
C ASP A 148 9.25 -7.83 -11.78
N ILE A 149 7.95 -7.57 -11.64
CA ILE A 149 7.21 -6.52 -12.34
C ILE A 149 6.83 -5.41 -11.35
N LYS A 150 5.92 -5.70 -10.44
CA LYS A 150 5.51 -4.75 -9.39
C LYS A 150 6.34 -4.89 -8.12
N PHE A 151 6.73 -6.09 -7.77
CA PHE A 151 7.42 -6.44 -6.53
C PHE A 151 8.64 -7.29 -6.83
N SER A 152 9.68 -7.22 -6.00
CA SER A 152 10.80 -8.16 -6.09
C SER A 152 10.33 -9.59 -5.83
N SER A 153 10.92 -10.55 -6.53
CA SER A 153 10.68 -11.98 -6.25
C SER A 153 10.98 -12.33 -4.79
N VAL A 154 12.00 -11.72 -4.20
CA VAL A 154 12.37 -11.91 -2.78
C VAL A 154 11.22 -11.53 -1.85
N LEU A 155 10.60 -10.37 -2.05
CA LEU A 155 9.48 -9.94 -1.20
C LEU A 155 8.24 -10.80 -1.42
N VAL A 156 7.96 -11.19 -2.67
CA VAL A 156 6.84 -12.09 -3.00
C VAL A 156 7.00 -13.43 -2.30
N ASP A 157 8.21 -14.01 -2.29
CA ASP A 157 8.52 -15.29 -1.63
C ASP A 157 8.38 -15.22 -0.10
N ILE A 158 8.53 -14.05 0.51
CA ILE A 158 8.27 -13.81 1.94
C ILE A 158 6.76 -13.58 2.17
N PHE A 159 6.12 -12.79 1.33
CA PHE A 159 4.74 -12.32 1.52
C PHE A 159 3.72 -13.46 1.45
N ILE A 160 3.84 -14.35 0.46
CA ILE A 160 2.86 -15.43 0.23
C ILE A 160 2.78 -16.40 1.41
N PRO A 161 3.89 -16.94 1.95
CA PRO A 161 3.85 -17.77 3.15
C PRO A 161 3.32 -17.02 4.38
N LEU A 162 3.69 -15.75 4.57
CA LEU A 162 3.20 -14.91 5.66
C LEU A 162 1.67 -14.85 5.65
N VAL A 163 1.08 -14.50 4.51
CA VAL A 163 -0.38 -14.38 4.39
C VAL A 163 -1.09 -15.71 4.66
N ARG A 164 -0.53 -16.83 4.20
CA ARG A 164 -1.11 -18.17 4.38
C ARG A 164 -1.04 -18.69 5.81
N SER A 165 0.03 -18.37 6.55
CA SER A 165 0.32 -19.00 7.84
C SER A 165 0.01 -18.13 9.05
N ASP A 166 0.07 -16.80 8.94
CA ASP A 166 -0.06 -15.90 10.07
C ASP A 166 -1.51 -15.55 10.38
N LYS A 167 -2.00 -16.03 11.53
CA LYS A 167 -3.37 -15.74 12.00
C LYS A 167 -3.65 -14.24 12.17
N ARG A 168 -2.61 -13.42 12.40
CA ARG A 168 -2.77 -11.97 12.54
C ARG A 168 -3.21 -11.34 11.21
N VAL A 169 -2.73 -11.86 10.07
CA VAL A 169 -3.19 -11.40 8.76
C VAL A 169 -4.70 -11.65 8.62
N LYS A 170 -5.18 -12.85 8.92
CA LYS A 170 -6.63 -13.17 8.89
C LYS A 170 -7.43 -12.20 9.76
N ALA A 171 -6.98 -11.96 11.00
CA ALA A 171 -7.65 -11.04 11.94
C ALA A 171 -7.69 -9.59 11.45
N ILE A 172 -6.70 -9.14 10.66
CA ILE A 172 -6.73 -7.80 10.03
C ILE A 172 -7.94 -7.67 9.11
N PHE A 173 -8.17 -8.65 8.23
CA PHE A 173 -9.24 -8.59 7.25
C PHE A 173 -10.62 -8.85 7.85
N GLU A 174 -10.75 -9.69 8.88
CA GLU A 174 -11.99 -9.85 9.63
C GLU A 174 -12.44 -8.53 10.28
N SER A 175 -11.51 -7.71 10.75
CA SER A 175 -11.80 -6.39 11.38
C SER A 175 -12.17 -5.27 10.39
N VAL A 176 -12.07 -5.49 9.10
CA VAL A 176 -12.41 -4.50 8.05
C VAL A 176 -13.86 -4.72 7.54
N VAL A 177 -14.40 -5.92 7.75
CA VAL A 177 -15.74 -6.30 7.28
C VAL A 177 -16.84 -5.89 8.28
N GLU A 178 -16.48 -5.59 9.53
CA GLU A 178 -17.39 -5.03 10.55
C GLU A 178 -17.46 -3.49 10.44
#